data_d621050cb1da381fb9d33f4c884e0c89
#
_entry.id   d621050cb1da381fb9d33f4c884e0c89
#
_cell.length_a   1.000
_cell.length_b   1.000
_cell.length_c   1.000
_cell.angle_alpha   90.00
_cell.angle_beta   90.00
_cell.angle_gamma   90.00
#
_symmetry.space_group_name_H-M   'P 1'
#
loop_
_entity.id
_entity.type
_entity.pdbx_description
1 polymer ?
#
loop_
_entity_poly.entity_id
_entity_poly.type
_entity_poly.pdbx_seq_one_letter_code
_entity_poly.pdbx_strand_id
1 'polypeptide(L)'
;MKNNTSSVFFTLIFLAVVGFVMSPTPTQHRVLKSFETLFNLKEGSLLRAFNSVESNSENGTSESKGYHSAEAREYFKEICLESESGKVYSSTIKWNRDVKIFVHGYCPQYMMTELDDIVSDLNELIDPINIKIVSNKSEANHYLYLGSAKGFDQAYPIIKEYNLVNASGYFEMHKTKGYCFVDMIKTGNDAQTQRSILREEITQSLGLCNDSWKYPNSIFYQGSSTNTEFSNLDKEIIQMLYNE
;
A
#
# COMPACT_ATOMS: atom_id res chain seq x y z
N MET A 1 23.55 29.13 -41.94
CA MET A 1 23.18 27.72 -41.61
C MET A 1 23.79 27.42 -40.25
N LYS A 2 22.98 27.54 -39.18
CA LYS A 2 23.38 27.19 -37.79
C LYS A 2 22.79 25.85 -37.45
N ASN A 3 23.65 24.98 -37.02
CA ASN A 3 23.59 23.58 -36.73
C ASN A 3 22.35 23.05 -36.00
N ASN A 4 21.58 22.22 -36.72
CA ASN A 4 20.51 21.36 -36.15
C ASN A 4 21.02 20.09 -35.45
N THR A 5 22.33 19.94 -35.27
CA THR A 5 22.93 18.74 -34.63
C THR A 5 22.66 18.64 -33.16
N SER A 6 22.51 19.79 -32.45
CA SER A 6 22.23 19.81 -31.02
C SER A 6 20.83 19.29 -30.67
N SER A 7 19.82 19.62 -31.50
CA SER A 7 18.43 19.20 -31.25
C SER A 7 18.23 17.70 -31.47
N VAL A 8 18.86 17.12 -32.48
CA VAL A 8 18.77 15.67 -32.78
C VAL A 8 19.47 14.84 -31.71
N PHE A 9 20.59 15.34 -31.19
CA PHE A 9 21.34 14.66 -30.10
C PHE A 9 20.55 14.66 -28.80
N PHE A 10 19.88 15.76 -28.47
CA PHE A 10 18.98 15.83 -27.32
C PHE A 10 17.76 14.92 -27.46
N THR A 11 17.19 14.82 -28.64
CA THR A 11 16.04 13.93 -28.90
C THR A 11 16.41 12.45 -28.84
N LEU A 12 17.60 12.07 -29.28
CA LEU A 12 18.09 10.68 -29.19
C LEU A 12 18.45 10.27 -27.76
N ILE A 13 19.04 11.16 -26.96
CA ILE A 13 19.28 10.92 -25.53
C ILE A 13 17.94 10.83 -24.78
N PHE A 14 16.98 11.68 -25.11
CA PHE A 14 15.65 11.68 -24.53
C PHE A 14 14.90 10.37 -24.82
N LEU A 15 14.97 9.85 -26.06
CA LEU A 15 14.36 8.57 -26.42
C LEU A 15 15.06 7.36 -25.75
N ALA A 16 16.38 7.41 -25.57
CA ALA A 16 17.12 6.37 -24.85
C ALA A 16 16.81 6.36 -23.34
N VAL A 17 16.54 7.51 -22.74
CA VAL A 17 16.16 7.65 -21.33
C VAL A 17 14.69 7.26 -21.11
N VAL A 18 13.80 7.66 -22.01
CA VAL A 18 12.35 7.33 -21.95
C VAL A 18 12.09 5.84 -22.21
N GLY A 19 12.89 5.18 -23.05
CA GLY A 19 12.77 3.73 -23.30
C GLY A 19 13.26 2.83 -22.16
N PHE A 20 13.89 3.39 -21.12
CA PHE A 20 14.52 2.63 -20.05
C PHE A 20 13.84 2.77 -18.68
N VAL A 21 12.83 3.62 -18.53
CA VAL A 21 12.30 3.97 -17.19
C VAL A 21 10.77 3.89 -17.12
N MET A 22 10.30 2.79 -16.60
CA MET A 22 8.95 2.69 -16.01
C MET A 22 9.04 2.63 -14.48
N SER A 23 9.60 3.62 -13.85
CA SER A 23 9.78 3.99 -12.43
C SER A 23 11.25 4.02 -11.97
N PRO A 24 11.68 5.09 -11.28
CA PRO A 24 13.09 5.29 -10.92
C PRO A 24 13.48 4.42 -9.73
N THR A 25 14.18 3.32 -9.99
CA THR A 25 14.87 2.55 -8.96
C THR A 25 16.04 3.34 -8.36
N PRO A 26 16.55 3.01 -7.16
CA PRO A 26 17.74 3.65 -6.57
C PRO A 26 18.97 3.66 -7.49
N THR A 27 19.08 2.69 -8.38
CA THR A 27 20.13 2.59 -9.39
C THR A 27 19.95 3.65 -10.48
N GLN A 28 18.75 3.95 -10.88
CA GLN A 28 18.42 4.95 -11.90
C GLN A 28 18.64 6.37 -11.38
N HIS A 29 18.35 6.65 -10.11
CA HIS A 29 18.74 7.91 -9.45
C HIS A 29 20.26 8.17 -9.52
N ARG A 30 21.09 7.14 -9.31
CA ARG A 30 22.54 7.24 -9.46
C ARG A 30 22.96 7.53 -10.89
N VAL A 31 22.31 6.93 -11.87
CA VAL A 31 22.57 7.14 -13.29
C VAL A 31 22.20 8.57 -13.69
N LEU A 32 21.02 9.07 -13.32
CA LEU A 32 20.59 10.44 -13.59
C LEU A 32 21.55 11.47 -12.96
N LYS A 33 21.97 11.26 -11.72
CA LYS A 33 22.95 12.11 -11.05
C LYS A 33 24.33 12.11 -11.74
N SER A 34 24.76 10.97 -12.25
CA SER A 34 25.99 10.85 -13.03
C SER A 34 25.90 11.63 -14.35
N PHE A 35 24.75 11.59 -15.05
CA PHE A 35 24.51 12.38 -16.26
C PHE A 35 24.47 13.88 -15.96
N GLU A 36 23.81 14.33 -14.89
CA GLU A 36 23.79 15.73 -14.48
C GLU A 36 25.21 16.26 -14.25
N THR A 37 26.05 15.48 -13.58
CA THR A 37 27.46 15.82 -13.33
C THR A 37 28.25 15.86 -14.65
N LEU A 38 28.08 14.89 -15.52
CA LEU A 38 28.80 14.78 -16.79
C LEU A 38 28.50 15.96 -17.76
N PHE A 39 27.24 16.44 -17.74
CA PHE A 39 26.79 17.53 -18.60
C PHE A 39 26.71 18.89 -17.89
N ASN A 40 27.25 18.98 -16.68
CA ASN A 40 27.28 20.21 -15.85
C ASN A 40 25.85 20.81 -15.66
N LEU A 41 24.87 19.96 -15.47
CA LEU A 41 23.49 20.35 -15.23
C LEU A 41 23.25 20.57 -13.73
N LYS A 42 22.27 21.41 -13.41
CA LYS A 42 21.90 21.63 -12.01
C LYS A 42 21.35 20.34 -11.40
N GLU A 43 21.84 19.96 -10.21
CA GLU A 43 21.42 18.74 -9.51
C GLU A 43 19.89 18.65 -9.40
N GLY A 44 19.32 17.52 -9.76
CA GLY A 44 17.88 17.27 -9.80
C GLY A 44 17.14 17.88 -11.02
N SER A 45 17.86 18.46 -11.99
CA SER A 45 17.22 19.07 -13.16
C SER A 45 16.63 18.03 -14.11
N LEU A 46 17.32 16.91 -14.31
CA LEU A 46 16.83 15.80 -15.15
C LEU A 46 15.65 15.10 -14.48
N LEU A 47 15.68 14.90 -13.17
CA LEU A 47 14.58 14.31 -12.43
C LEU A 47 13.33 15.21 -12.47
N ARG A 48 13.50 16.54 -12.33
CA ARG A 48 12.39 17.50 -12.47
C ARG A 48 11.85 17.56 -13.90
N ALA A 49 12.73 17.52 -14.91
CA ALA A 49 12.29 17.46 -16.30
C ALA A 49 11.55 16.15 -16.61
N PHE A 50 11.99 15.05 -16.03
CA PHE A 50 11.35 13.75 -16.15
C PHE A 50 9.96 13.77 -15.53
N ASN A 51 9.83 14.18 -14.26
CA ASN A 51 8.54 14.30 -13.57
C ASN A 51 7.60 15.32 -14.23
N SER A 52 8.14 16.37 -14.87
CA SER A 52 7.32 17.33 -15.62
C SER A 52 6.82 16.80 -16.97
N VAL A 53 7.49 15.82 -17.55
CA VAL A 53 7.02 15.12 -18.78
C VAL A 53 5.94 14.12 -18.45
N GLU A 54 6.05 13.39 -17.35
CA GLU A 54 4.96 12.56 -16.84
C GLU A 54 3.71 13.41 -16.57
N SER A 55 3.85 14.54 -15.87
CA SER A 55 2.73 15.45 -15.59
C SER A 55 2.15 16.14 -16.84
N ASN A 56 2.92 16.34 -17.92
CA ASN A 56 2.44 16.94 -19.18
C ASN A 56 1.88 15.91 -20.18
N SER A 57 2.15 14.64 -20.02
CA SER A 57 1.50 13.57 -20.77
C SER A 57 0.04 13.36 -20.36
N GLU A 58 -0.34 13.85 -19.18
CA GLU A 58 -1.70 13.78 -18.67
C GLU A 58 -2.54 15.07 -18.85
N ASN A 59 -1.95 16.18 -19.34
CA ASN A 59 -2.66 17.43 -19.56
C ASN A 59 -3.22 17.58 -21.01
N GLY A 60 -4.09 16.66 -21.36
CA GLY A 60 -5.03 16.78 -22.47
C GLY A 60 -6.43 16.47 -21.99
N THR A 61 -7.20 17.52 -21.68
CA THR A 61 -8.65 17.54 -21.43
C THR A 61 -9.15 17.38 -19.99
N SER A 62 -9.71 18.48 -19.47
CA SER A 62 -10.91 18.59 -18.58
C SER A 62 -11.03 17.67 -17.37
N GLU A 63 -11.22 18.30 -16.21
CA GLU A 63 -11.90 17.77 -15.00
C GLU A 63 -12.57 16.40 -15.23
N SER A 64 -11.86 15.30 -14.95
CA SER A 64 -12.45 13.98 -14.88
C SER A 64 -12.39 13.48 -13.45
N LYS A 65 -13.54 13.42 -12.78
CA LYS A 65 -13.76 12.47 -11.68
C LYS A 65 -13.14 11.13 -12.07
N GLY A 66 -12.11 10.72 -11.30
CA GLY A 66 -11.64 9.34 -11.13
C GLY A 66 -11.58 8.44 -12.36
N TYR A 67 -10.64 8.68 -13.30
CA TYR A 67 -10.35 7.69 -14.32
C TYR A 67 -9.27 6.75 -13.78
N HIS A 68 -9.69 5.68 -13.09
CA HIS A 68 -8.79 4.62 -12.67
C HIS A 68 -8.32 3.80 -13.87
N SER A 69 -7.08 3.30 -13.82
CA SER A 69 -6.51 2.47 -14.87
C SER A 69 -7.33 1.18 -15.08
N ALA A 70 -7.27 0.59 -16.28
CA ALA A 70 -7.91 -0.69 -16.53
C ALA A 70 -7.30 -1.78 -15.62
N GLU A 71 -5.99 -1.71 -15.38
CA GLU A 71 -5.25 -2.60 -14.49
C GLU A 71 -5.76 -2.48 -13.05
N ALA A 72 -5.91 -1.27 -12.53
CA ALA A 72 -6.45 -1.06 -11.19
C ALA A 72 -7.88 -1.57 -11.04
N ARG A 73 -8.74 -1.40 -12.05
CA ARG A 73 -10.11 -1.92 -12.00
C ARG A 73 -10.16 -3.45 -11.93
N GLU A 74 -9.30 -4.15 -12.68
CA GLU A 74 -9.22 -5.61 -12.60
C GLU A 74 -8.63 -6.08 -11.26
N TYR A 75 -7.58 -5.39 -10.78
CA TYR A 75 -6.97 -5.70 -9.50
C TYR A 75 -7.93 -5.42 -8.33
N PHE A 76 -8.67 -4.33 -8.40
CA PHE A 76 -9.72 -4.00 -7.41
C PHE A 76 -10.77 -5.11 -7.31
N LYS A 77 -11.23 -5.65 -8.44
CA LYS A 77 -12.19 -6.77 -8.44
C LYS A 77 -11.62 -7.98 -7.69
N GLU A 78 -10.39 -8.35 -7.99
CA GLU A 78 -9.71 -9.48 -7.36
C GLU A 78 -9.55 -9.26 -5.85
N ILE A 79 -9.08 -8.07 -5.43
CA ILE A 79 -8.78 -7.79 -4.02
C ILE A 79 -10.06 -7.49 -3.20
N CYS A 80 -11.06 -6.84 -3.78
CA CYS A 80 -12.22 -6.36 -3.03
C CYS A 80 -13.52 -7.15 -3.25
N LEU A 81 -13.67 -7.84 -4.39
CA LEU A 81 -14.90 -8.51 -4.76
C LEU A 81 -14.78 -10.04 -4.85
N GLU A 82 -13.58 -10.58 -4.78
CA GLU A 82 -13.36 -12.02 -4.77
C GLU A 82 -12.88 -12.47 -3.39
N SER A 83 -13.06 -13.75 -3.08
CA SER A 83 -12.48 -14.37 -1.89
C SER A 83 -11.45 -15.41 -2.31
N GLU A 84 -10.54 -15.78 -1.43
CA GLU A 84 -9.57 -16.87 -1.63
C GLU A 84 -10.22 -18.20 -2.08
N SER A 85 -11.50 -18.42 -1.73
CA SER A 85 -12.28 -19.58 -2.17
C SER A 85 -12.88 -19.42 -3.57
N GLY A 86 -12.60 -18.33 -4.29
CA GLY A 86 -13.14 -18.03 -5.63
C GLY A 86 -14.59 -17.57 -5.65
N LYS A 87 -15.17 -17.20 -4.50
CA LYS A 87 -16.51 -16.64 -4.43
C LYS A 87 -16.45 -15.15 -4.80
N VAL A 88 -17.30 -14.74 -5.73
CA VAL A 88 -17.45 -13.35 -6.14
C VAL A 88 -18.58 -12.69 -5.35
N TYR A 89 -18.31 -11.54 -4.76
CA TYR A 89 -19.27 -10.72 -4.06
C TYR A 89 -19.84 -9.63 -4.98
N SER A 90 -21.10 -9.30 -4.80
CA SER A 90 -21.80 -8.27 -5.59
C SER A 90 -21.53 -6.85 -5.11
N SER A 91 -20.92 -6.68 -3.94
CA SER A 91 -20.60 -5.39 -3.33
C SER A 91 -19.39 -5.49 -2.43
N THR A 92 -18.65 -4.39 -2.32
CA THR A 92 -17.54 -4.24 -1.39
C THR A 92 -18.03 -4.14 0.05
N ILE A 93 -17.21 -4.61 0.98
CA ILE A 93 -17.38 -4.37 2.41
C ILE A 93 -16.41 -3.24 2.76
N LYS A 94 -16.91 -2.13 3.33
CA LYS A 94 -16.05 -1.02 3.77
C LYS A 94 -16.61 -0.36 5.04
N TRP A 95 -15.74 0.35 5.75
CA TRP A 95 -16.16 1.16 6.88
C TRP A 95 -16.95 2.38 6.40
N ASN A 96 -18.00 2.71 7.13
CA ASN A 96 -18.83 3.90 6.92
C ASN A 96 -18.73 4.91 8.08
N ARG A 97 -17.70 4.77 8.91
CA ARG A 97 -17.39 5.60 10.07
C ARG A 97 -15.90 5.56 10.34
N ASP A 98 -15.40 6.51 11.14
CA ASP A 98 -14.01 6.52 11.59
C ASP A 98 -13.57 5.18 12.20
N VAL A 99 -12.36 4.76 11.86
CA VAL A 99 -11.70 3.57 12.42
C VAL A 99 -10.83 3.99 13.60
N LYS A 100 -11.11 3.43 14.77
CA LYS A 100 -10.40 3.73 16.02
C LYS A 100 -9.66 2.48 16.47
N ILE A 101 -8.34 2.45 16.24
CA ILE A 101 -7.49 1.30 16.49
C ILE A 101 -7.00 1.32 17.93
N PHE A 102 -7.30 0.27 18.69
CA PHE A 102 -6.70 0.01 19.99
C PHE A 102 -5.66 -1.10 19.87
N VAL A 103 -4.42 -0.81 20.26
CA VAL A 103 -3.32 -1.77 20.22
C VAL A 103 -3.26 -2.57 21.52
N HIS A 104 -3.19 -3.89 21.41
CA HIS A 104 -3.14 -4.82 22.54
C HIS A 104 -2.00 -5.84 22.34
N GLY A 105 -1.41 -6.29 23.46
CA GLY A 105 -0.29 -7.25 23.44
C GLY A 105 1.08 -6.58 23.49
N TYR A 106 2.10 -7.23 22.92
CA TYR A 106 3.48 -6.73 22.92
C TYR A 106 3.72 -5.89 21.66
N CYS A 107 3.76 -4.58 21.85
CA CYS A 107 3.99 -3.62 20.78
C CYS A 107 5.35 -2.94 20.95
N PRO A 108 6.42 -3.42 20.30
CA PRO A 108 7.70 -2.72 20.29
C PRO A 108 7.64 -1.42 19.48
N GLN A 109 8.55 -0.49 19.76
CA GLN A 109 8.54 0.85 19.17
C GLN A 109 8.49 0.84 17.63
N TYR A 110 9.21 -0.06 16.97
CA TYR A 110 9.22 -0.12 15.51
C TYR A 110 7.85 -0.50 14.92
N MET A 111 7.04 -1.28 15.64
CA MET A 111 5.67 -1.61 15.22
C MET A 111 4.71 -0.43 15.44
N MET A 112 4.89 0.34 16.52
CA MET A 112 4.12 1.58 16.70
C MET A 112 4.45 2.61 15.62
N THR A 113 5.74 2.79 15.31
CA THR A 113 6.17 3.69 14.22
C THR A 113 5.55 3.27 12.89
N GLU A 114 5.63 1.97 12.55
CA GLU A 114 4.98 1.45 11.33
C GLU A 114 3.47 1.67 11.33
N LEU A 115 2.80 1.47 12.47
CA LEU A 115 1.36 1.71 12.57
C LEU A 115 1.01 3.20 12.39
N ASP A 116 1.82 4.11 12.95
CA ASP A 116 1.66 5.55 12.75
C ASP A 116 1.82 5.93 11.27
N ASP A 117 2.83 5.36 10.59
CA ASP A 117 3.08 5.55 9.16
C ASP A 117 1.91 5.00 8.31
N ILE A 118 1.41 3.79 8.60
CA ILE A 118 0.25 3.20 7.94
C ILE A 118 -1.00 4.09 8.09
N VAL A 119 -1.26 4.57 9.30
CA VAL A 119 -2.42 5.44 9.58
C VAL A 119 -2.30 6.77 8.82
N SER A 120 -1.10 7.34 8.76
CA SER A 120 -0.84 8.56 7.99
C SER A 120 -1.07 8.34 6.50
N ASP A 121 -0.45 7.31 5.92
CA ASP A 121 -0.57 6.98 4.49
C ASP A 121 -2.02 6.71 4.09
N LEU A 122 -2.75 5.94 4.89
CA LEU A 122 -4.15 5.62 4.62
C LEU A 122 -5.06 6.85 4.72
N ASN A 123 -4.85 7.73 5.71
CA ASN A 123 -5.63 8.96 5.84
C ASN A 123 -5.37 9.96 4.70
N GLU A 124 -4.22 9.86 3.99
CA GLU A 124 -3.98 10.64 2.77
C GLU A 124 -4.74 10.08 1.56
N LEU A 125 -5.09 8.80 1.58
CA LEU A 125 -5.70 8.10 0.45
C LEU A 125 -7.23 8.00 0.53
N ILE A 126 -7.81 7.98 1.73
CA ILE A 126 -9.22 7.66 1.96
C ILE A 126 -10.02 8.88 2.44
N ASP A 127 -11.28 8.96 1.97
CA ASP A 127 -12.29 9.95 2.38
C ASP A 127 -13.68 9.26 2.27
N PRO A 128 -14.68 9.52 3.12
CA PRO A 128 -14.77 10.56 4.16
C PRO A 128 -14.44 10.09 5.60
N ILE A 129 -13.88 8.89 5.79
CA ILE A 129 -13.57 8.38 7.13
C ILE A 129 -12.14 8.70 7.54
N ASN A 130 -11.86 8.74 8.85
CA ASN A 130 -10.52 8.88 9.40
C ASN A 130 -10.13 7.65 10.21
N ILE A 131 -8.86 7.30 10.15
CA ILE A 131 -8.24 6.26 10.97
C ILE A 131 -7.43 6.94 12.06
N LYS A 132 -7.55 6.46 13.30
CA LYS A 132 -6.75 6.96 14.42
C LYS A 132 -6.46 5.88 15.44
N ILE A 133 -5.32 5.99 16.10
CA ILE A 133 -4.95 5.15 17.23
C ILE A 133 -5.56 5.75 18.52
N VAL A 134 -6.14 4.91 19.35
CA VAL A 134 -6.73 5.31 20.62
C VAL A 134 -6.10 4.54 21.79
N SER A 135 -5.93 5.20 22.91
CA SER A 135 -5.35 4.61 24.13
C SER A 135 -6.39 3.88 24.99
N ASN A 136 -7.67 4.18 24.79
CA ASN A 136 -8.75 3.59 25.59
C ASN A 136 -9.52 2.55 24.76
N LYS A 137 -9.51 1.29 25.22
CA LYS A 137 -10.23 0.18 24.60
C LYS A 137 -11.72 0.44 24.40
N SER A 138 -12.35 1.20 25.30
CA SER A 138 -13.78 1.50 25.22
C SER A 138 -14.15 2.44 24.08
N GLU A 139 -13.19 3.21 23.53
CA GLU A 139 -13.39 4.11 22.40
C GLU A 139 -13.17 3.41 21.05
N ALA A 140 -12.55 2.22 21.09
CA ALA A 140 -12.14 1.50 19.89
C ALA A 140 -13.32 0.78 19.22
N ASN A 141 -13.23 0.72 17.89
CA ASN A 141 -14.02 -0.18 17.05
C ASN A 141 -13.14 -1.11 16.23
N HIS A 142 -11.81 -0.96 16.31
CA HIS A 142 -10.83 -1.82 15.67
C HIS A 142 -9.77 -2.24 16.71
N TYR A 143 -9.45 -3.52 16.75
CA TYR A 143 -8.56 -4.10 17.78
C TYR A 143 -7.38 -4.78 17.09
N LEU A 144 -6.20 -4.20 17.22
CA LEU A 144 -4.94 -4.78 16.76
C LEU A 144 -4.27 -5.54 17.91
N TYR A 145 -4.02 -6.82 17.73
CA TYR A 145 -3.28 -7.64 18.69
C TYR A 145 -1.91 -8.02 18.14
N LEU A 146 -0.87 -7.70 18.89
CA LEU A 146 0.50 -8.06 18.59
C LEU A 146 0.99 -9.09 19.58
N GLY A 147 1.22 -10.34 19.11
CA GLY A 147 1.60 -11.42 20.03
C GLY A 147 1.47 -12.80 19.40
N SER A 148 1.06 -13.81 20.19
CA SER A 148 0.82 -15.16 19.68
C SER A 148 -0.64 -15.38 19.29
N ALA A 149 -0.92 -16.31 18.38
CA ALA A 149 -2.27 -16.74 18.02
C ALA A 149 -3.08 -17.16 19.27
N LYS A 150 -2.47 -17.91 20.19
CA LYS A 150 -3.11 -18.29 21.46
C LYS A 150 -3.50 -17.08 22.32
N GLY A 151 -2.65 -16.05 22.36
CA GLY A 151 -2.93 -14.81 23.09
C GLY A 151 -4.08 -14.04 22.44
N PHE A 152 -4.15 -14.01 21.12
CA PHE A 152 -5.25 -13.40 20.37
C PHE A 152 -6.59 -14.08 20.65
N ASP A 153 -6.65 -15.43 20.60
CA ASP A 153 -7.84 -16.22 20.95
C ASP A 153 -8.33 -15.96 22.37
N GLN A 154 -7.42 -15.76 23.32
CA GLN A 154 -7.76 -15.44 24.69
C GLN A 154 -8.29 -14.01 24.84
N ALA A 155 -7.71 -13.05 24.12
CA ALA A 155 -8.09 -11.66 24.16
C ALA A 155 -9.43 -11.38 23.44
N TYR A 156 -9.71 -12.15 22.37
CA TYR A 156 -10.87 -12.00 21.50
C TYR A 156 -11.57 -13.34 21.20
N PRO A 157 -12.23 -13.96 22.19
CA PRO A 157 -12.85 -15.29 22.02
C PRO A 157 -13.91 -15.37 20.93
N ILE A 158 -14.45 -14.22 20.48
CA ILE A 158 -15.42 -14.13 19.39
C ILE A 158 -14.85 -14.54 18.04
N ILE A 159 -13.51 -14.50 17.89
CA ILE A 159 -12.78 -14.85 16.67
C ILE A 159 -12.18 -16.27 16.73
N LYS A 160 -12.37 -16.97 17.84
CA LYS A 160 -11.72 -18.27 18.14
C LYS A 160 -12.06 -19.42 17.18
N GLU A 161 -13.05 -19.26 16.31
CA GLU A 161 -13.44 -20.29 15.33
C GLU A 161 -12.35 -20.53 14.25
N TYR A 162 -11.40 -19.61 14.12
CA TYR A 162 -10.32 -19.69 13.14
C TYR A 162 -9.06 -20.28 13.77
N ASN A 163 -8.48 -21.30 13.11
CA ASN A 163 -7.22 -21.89 13.54
C ASN A 163 -6.03 -21.05 13.07
N LEU A 164 -5.63 -20.07 13.86
CA LEU A 164 -4.55 -19.14 13.54
C LEU A 164 -3.13 -19.62 13.90
N VAL A 165 -2.96 -20.86 14.34
CA VAL A 165 -1.65 -21.38 14.82
C VAL A 165 -0.53 -21.24 13.80
N ASN A 166 -0.84 -21.32 12.51
CA ASN A 166 0.13 -21.17 11.43
C ASN A 166 0.07 -19.81 10.73
N ALA A 167 -0.85 -18.93 11.09
CA ALA A 167 -0.96 -17.60 10.49
C ALA A 167 0.19 -16.70 10.96
N SER A 168 0.71 -15.87 10.08
CA SER A 168 1.64 -14.79 10.43
C SER A 168 0.90 -13.48 10.72
N GLY A 169 -0.25 -13.29 10.07
CA GLY A 169 -1.21 -12.24 10.28
C GLY A 169 -2.62 -12.74 10.07
N TYR A 170 -3.60 -11.93 10.42
CA TYR A 170 -5.01 -12.20 10.23
C TYR A 170 -5.84 -10.94 10.47
N PHE A 171 -6.90 -10.78 9.71
CA PHE A 171 -7.92 -9.76 9.97
C PHE A 171 -9.31 -10.37 9.94
N GLU A 172 -10.24 -9.75 10.62
CA GLU A 172 -11.67 -10.13 10.62
C GLU A 172 -12.53 -8.90 10.87
N MET A 173 -13.61 -8.82 10.09
CA MET A 173 -14.68 -7.85 10.32
C MET A 173 -15.88 -8.57 10.91
N HIS A 174 -16.13 -8.38 12.21
CA HIS A 174 -17.27 -8.93 12.89
C HIS A 174 -18.29 -7.85 13.24
N LYS A 175 -19.42 -7.82 12.55
CA LYS A 175 -20.47 -6.79 12.68
C LYS A 175 -19.91 -5.38 12.40
N THR A 176 -19.68 -4.60 13.45
CA THR A 176 -19.19 -3.20 13.37
C THR A 176 -17.81 -3.03 13.99
N LYS A 177 -17.09 -4.13 14.20
CA LYS A 177 -15.76 -4.15 14.80
C LYS A 177 -14.77 -4.86 13.90
N GLY A 178 -13.55 -4.33 13.82
CA GLY A 178 -12.42 -4.97 13.17
C GLY A 178 -11.49 -5.62 14.19
N TYR A 179 -10.88 -6.71 13.79
CA TYR A 179 -9.88 -7.43 14.58
C TYR A 179 -8.72 -7.76 13.66
N CYS A 180 -7.51 -7.36 14.07
CA CYS A 180 -6.28 -7.70 13.38
C CYS A 180 -5.31 -8.38 14.35
N PHE A 181 -4.54 -9.29 13.81
CA PHE A 181 -3.51 -10.02 14.52
C PHE A 181 -2.23 -10.04 13.71
N VAL A 182 -1.09 -9.81 14.38
CA VAL A 182 0.25 -10.04 13.82
C VAL A 182 1.01 -10.92 14.78
N ASP A 183 1.54 -12.04 14.28
CA ASP A 183 2.35 -12.96 15.10
C ASP A 183 3.74 -12.38 15.35
N MET A 184 3.98 -12.00 16.60
CA MET A 184 5.25 -11.44 17.06
C MET A 184 6.24 -12.50 17.55
N ILE A 185 5.84 -13.78 17.55
CA ILE A 185 6.60 -14.87 18.21
C ILE A 185 7.04 -15.92 17.18
N LYS A 186 6.39 -15.97 16.01
CA LYS A 186 6.67 -16.96 14.97
C LYS A 186 8.12 -16.89 14.52
N THR A 187 8.80 -18.03 14.58
CA THR A 187 10.18 -18.15 14.12
C THR A 187 10.28 -17.83 12.62
N GLY A 188 11.20 -16.93 12.26
CA GLY A 188 11.40 -16.48 10.88
C GLY A 188 10.75 -15.16 10.53
N ASN A 189 9.87 -14.62 11.37
CA ASN A 189 9.34 -13.26 11.20
C ASN A 189 10.31 -12.25 11.83
N ASP A 190 11.19 -11.68 11.02
CA ASP A 190 12.01 -10.54 11.45
C ASP A 190 11.20 -9.24 11.51
N ALA A 191 11.81 -8.15 11.96
CA ALA A 191 11.14 -6.86 12.11
C ALA A 191 10.60 -6.31 10.78
N GLN A 192 11.24 -6.61 9.65
CA GLN A 192 10.77 -6.16 8.33
C GLN A 192 9.52 -6.95 7.90
N THR A 193 9.54 -8.26 8.07
CA THR A 193 8.39 -9.13 7.80
C THR A 193 7.20 -8.77 8.68
N GLN A 194 7.42 -8.52 9.98
CA GLN A 194 6.34 -8.12 10.90
C GLN A 194 5.70 -6.78 10.52
N ARG A 195 6.49 -5.81 10.05
CA ARG A 195 5.97 -4.53 9.54
C ARG A 195 5.16 -4.70 8.26
N SER A 196 5.65 -5.52 7.33
CA SER A 196 4.93 -5.84 6.09
C SER A 196 3.56 -6.47 6.39
N ILE A 197 3.52 -7.48 7.25
CA ILE A 197 2.28 -8.13 7.69
C ILE A 197 1.34 -7.12 8.36
N LEU A 198 1.85 -6.24 9.24
CA LEU A 198 1.02 -5.23 9.89
C LEU A 198 0.34 -4.31 8.86
N ARG A 199 1.09 -3.87 7.84
CA ARG A 199 0.55 -3.01 6.78
C ARG A 199 -0.52 -3.72 5.97
N GLU A 200 -0.28 -4.96 5.60
CA GLU A 200 -1.22 -5.81 4.89
C GLU A 200 -2.52 -5.99 5.69
N GLU A 201 -2.45 -6.51 6.91
CA GLU A 201 -3.63 -6.83 7.73
C GLU A 201 -4.47 -5.59 8.10
N ILE A 202 -3.83 -4.47 8.43
CA ILE A 202 -4.55 -3.21 8.68
C ILE A 202 -5.27 -2.75 7.42
N THR A 203 -4.63 -2.81 6.26
CA THR A 203 -5.22 -2.35 5.01
C THR A 203 -6.34 -3.28 4.54
N GLN A 204 -6.14 -4.60 4.65
CA GLN A 204 -7.18 -5.59 4.34
C GLN A 204 -8.40 -5.43 5.22
N SER A 205 -8.22 -5.10 6.50
CA SER A 205 -9.33 -4.85 7.43
C SER A 205 -10.20 -3.65 7.06
N LEU A 206 -9.78 -2.84 6.10
CA LEU A 206 -10.60 -1.74 5.55
C LEU A 206 -11.55 -2.19 4.45
N GLY A 207 -11.42 -3.43 3.96
CA GLY A 207 -12.29 -4.01 2.92
C GLY A 207 -11.56 -4.49 1.66
N LEU A 208 -10.22 -4.50 1.66
CA LEU A 208 -9.39 -5.06 0.60
C LEU A 208 -8.99 -6.51 0.98
N CYS A 209 -9.96 -7.41 0.97
CA CYS A 209 -9.97 -8.64 1.77
C CYS A 209 -9.27 -9.85 1.13
N ASN A 210 -8.64 -9.71 -0.04
CA ASN A 210 -8.06 -10.85 -0.75
C ASN A 210 -6.59 -10.60 -1.09
N ASP A 211 -5.85 -11.69 -1.33
CA ASP A 211 -4.47 -11.67 -1.77
C ASP A 211 -4.38 -12.00 -3.26
N SER A 212 -3.24 -11.68 -3.87
CA SER A 212 -2.99 -11.92 -5.29
C SER A 212 -1.55 -12.36 -5.56
N TRP A 213 -1.38 -13.27 -6.50
CA TRP A 213 -0.07 -13.67 -7.01
C TRP A 213 0.49 -12.75 -8.11
N LYS A 214 -0.26 -11.71 -8.55
CA LYS A 214 0.07 -10.95 -9.75
C LYS A 214 1.19 -9.92 -9.56
N TYR A 215 1.19 -9.20 -8.45
CA TYR A 215 2.04 -8.02 -8.28
C TYR A 215 2.97 -8.14 -7.06
N PRO A 216 4.21 -8.62 -7.24
CA PRO A 216 5.15 -8.85 -6.13
C PRO A 216 5.53 -7.59 -5.33
N ASN A 217 5.29 -6.40 -5.88
CA ASN A 217 5.50 -5.11 -5.21
C ASN A 217 4.25 -4.57 -4.50
N SER A 218 3.12 -5.24 -4.61
CA SER A 218 1.90 -4.93 -3.86
C SER A 218 2.01 -5.44 -2.43
N ILE A 219 1.35 -4.75 -1.49
CA ILE A 219 1.19 -5.24 -0.12
C ILE A 219 0.26 -6.46 -0.04
N PHE A 220 -0.60 -6.67 -1.05
CA PHE A 220 -1.52 -7.81 -1.16
C PHE A 220 -0.91 -8.99 -1.92
N TYR A 221 0.42 -9.05 -2.05
CA TYR A 221 1.07 -10.16 -2.72
C TYR A 221 1.08 -11.40 -1.83
N GLN A 222 0.39 -12.47 -2.26
CA GLN A 222 0.26 -13.73 -1.51
C GLN A 222 1.58 -14.49 -1.30
N GLY A 223 2.63 -14.14 -2.02
CA GLY A 223 3.96 -14.70 -1.83
C GLY A 223 4.67 -14.04 -0.64
N SER A 224 5.86 -14.57 -0.32
CA SER A 224 6.70 -13.94 0.70
C SER A 224 7.04 -12.51 0.31
N SER A 225 6.56 -11.55 1.08
CA SER A 225 6.74 -10.11 0.85
C SER A 225 7.32 -9.45 2.10
N THR A 226 8.09 -8.39 1.89
CA THR A 226 8.59 -7.48 2.93
C THR A 226 8.27 -6.03 2.58
N ASN A 227 7.22 -5.82 1.76
CA ASN A 227 6.78 -4.49 1.34
C ASN A 227 6.19 -3.73 2.52
N THR A 228 6.76 -2.58 2.84
CA THR A 228 6.29 -1.66 3.89
C THR A 228 5.82 -0.32 3.32
N GLU A 229 5.61 -0.25 2.00
CA GLU A 229 5.09 0.91 1.30
C GLU A 229 4.00 0.48 0.33
N PHE A 230 3.00 1.31 0.15
CA PHE A 230 1.99 1.10 -0.89
C PHE A 230 2.57 1.34 -2.28
N SER A 231 2.43 0.38 -3.18
CA SER A 231 2.67 0.59 -4.61
C SER A 231 1.66 1.61 -5.18
N ASN A 232 1.92 2.15 -6.36
CA ASN A 232 0.95 3.03 -7.02
C ASN A 232 -0.39 2.32 -7.26
N LEU A 233 -0.34 1.03 -7.57
CA LEU A 233 -1.52 0.22 -7.80
C LEU A 233 -2.31 0.00 -6.49
N ASP A 234 -1.62 -0.24 -5.36
CA ASP A 234 -2.27 -0.33 -4.05
C ASP A 234 -2.98 0.97 -3.68
N LYS A 235 -2.32 2.11 -3.89
CA LYS A 235 -2.91 3.43 -3.65
C LYS A 235 -4.16 3.65 -4.49
N GLU A 236 -4.12 3.27 -5.76
CA GLU A 236 -5.25 3.42 -6.68
C GLU A 236 -6.45 2.58 -6.23
N ILE A 237 -6.26 1.30 -5.86
CA ILE A 237 -7.38 0.44 -5.42
C ILE A 237 -7.92 0.83 -4.04
N ILE A 238 -7.07 1.35 -3.13
CA ILE A 238 -7.52 1.90 -1.85
C ILE A 238 -8.42 3.12 -2.09
N GLN A 239 -8.03 4.03 -2.98
CA GLN A 239 -8.84 5.19 -3.38
C GLN A 239 -10.15 4.78 -4.04
N MET A 240 -10.15 3.77 -4.92
CA MET A 240 -11.38 3.23 -5.53
C MET A 240 -12.37 2.74 -4.48
N LEU A 241 -11.90 2.11 -3.40
CA LEU A 241 -12.79 1.59 -2.36
C LEU A 241 -13.49 2.71 -1.58
N TYR A 242 -12.84 3.84 -1.35
CA TYR A 242 -13.34 4.85 -0.42
C TYR A 242 -13.82 6.14 -1.08
N ASN A 243 -13.30 6.50 -2.25
CA ASN A 243 -13.59 7.80 -2.86
C ASN A 243 -14.64 7.72 -3.99
N GLU A 244 -15.17 6.51 -4.26
CA GLU A 244 -16.28 6.29 -5.20
C GLU A 244 -17.67 6.21 -4.53
#